data_d7230e52210ef832f3f39eb0c9d24c6e
#
_entry.id   d7230e52210ef832f3f39eb0c9d24c6e
#
_cell.length_a   1.000
_cell.length_b   1.000
_cell.length_c   1.000
_cell.angle_alpha   90.00
_cell.angle_beta   90.00
_cell.angle_gamma   90.00
#
_symmetry.space_group_name_H-M   'P 1'
#
loop_
_entity.id
_entity.type
_entity.pdbx_description
1 polymer ?
#
loop_
_entity_poly.entity_id
_entity_poly.type
_entity_poly.pdbx_seq_one_letter_code
_entity_poly.pdbx_strand_id
1 'polypeptide(L)'
;VLVGKVTPKGETTLTPEEKLLRAIFGEKASDVKDTSLRVDQGTNGTVIDVQVFTREGIQRDKRAQQIIDDELKRYRLDLNDQLRIVEADAFDRIGKLLSGKTANGGPNRIAKGTRIDKAYLASVDKYHWFDIRPADDDVAAQLESVKASIEQQRHGFDLAFEEKRKKLTQGDELPAGVLKMVK
;
A
#
# COMPACT_ATOMS: atom_id res chain seq x y z
N VAL A 1 -17.61 21.03 7.04
CA VAL A 1 -16.59 21.25 6.01
C VAL A 1 -16.50 20.01 5.16
N LEU A 2 -16.71 20.14 3.84
CA LEU A 2 -16.52 19.05 2.88
C LEU A 2 -15.08 19.03 2.36
N VAL A 3 -14.55 20.20 2.04
CA VAL A 3 -13.18 20.37 1.58
C VAL A 3 -12.54 21.49 2.37
N GLY A 4 -11.65 21.15 3.28
CA GLY A 4 -10.82 22.11 4.01
C GLY A 4 -9.67 22.58 3.11
N LYS A 5 -9.56 23.88 2.89
CA LYS A 5 -8.48 24.50 2.10
C LYS A 5 -7.79 25.58 2.90
N VAL A 6 -6.47 25.55 2.88
CA VAL A 6 -5.61 26.52 3.52
C VAL A 6 -4.78 27.22 2.46
N THR A 7 -4.96 28.54 2.34
CA THR A 7 -4.24 29.39 1.38
C THR A 7 -3.43 30.45 2.11
N PRO A 8 -2.22 30.82 1.61
CA PRO A 8 -1.48 31.94 2.19
C PRO A 8 -2.24 33.25 1.98
N LYS A 9 -2.22 34.13 2.96
CA LYS A 9 -2.68 35.50 2.81
C LYS A 9 -1.60 36.34 2.11
N GLY A 10 -1.84 36.73 0.86
CA GLY A 10 -0.99 37.73 0.20
C GLY A 10 -1.19 39.12 0.84
N GLU A 11 -0.21 39.98 0.75
CA GLU A 11 -0.25 41.35 1.29
C GLU A 11 -1.45 42.18 0.74
N THR A 12 -1.91 41.86 -0.45
CA THR A 12 -3.03 42.52 -1.12
C THR A 12 -4.42 42.13 -0.57
N THR A 13 -4.51 41.02 0.16
CA THR A 13 -5.78 40.48 0.70
C THR A 13 -5.98 40.75 2.18
N LEU A 14 -5.06 41.47 2.83
CA LEU A 14 -5.19 41.91 4.19
C LEU A 14 -6.19 43.08 4.30
N THR A 15 -7.13 42.99 5.23
CA THR A 15 -7.98 44.14 5.58
C THR A 15 -7.12 45.25 6.18
N PRO A 16 -7.59 46.52 6.14
CA PRO A 16 -6.87 47.65 6.76
C PRO A 16 -6.55 47.42 8.24
N GLU A 17 -7.46 46.77 8.96
CA GLU A 17 -7.34 46.42 10.37
C GLU A 17 -6.24 45.34 10.60
N GLU A 18 -6.21 44.31 9.72
CA GLU A 18 -5.15 43.29 9.78
C GLU A 18 -3.77 43.85 9.43
N LYS A 19 -3.71 44.84 8.51
CA LYS A 19 -2.45 45.54 8.21
C LYS A 19 -1.97 46.37 9.41
N LEU A 20 -2.91 47.00 10.11
CA LEU A 20 -2.60 47.77 11.33
C LEU A 20 -2.11 46.85 12.47
N LEU A 21 -2.80 45.70 12.69
CA LEU A 21 -2.43 44.72 13.67
C LEU A 21 -1.05 44.11 13.39
N ARG A 22 -0.75 43.86 12.10
CA ARG A 22 0.57 43.35 11.68
C ARG A 22 1.69 44.37 11.90
N ALA A 23 1.39 45.66 11.70
CA ALA A 23 2.33 46.75 11.98
C ALA A 23 2.60 46.96 13.47
N ILE A 24 1.62 46.72 14.34
CA ILE A 24 1.70 46.93 15.80
C ILE A 24 2.27 45.70 16.51
N PHE A 25 1.84 44.49 16.15
CA PHE A 25 2.15 43.25 16.86
C PHE A 25 3.16 42.33 16.15
N GLY A 26 3.71 42.75 15.02
CA GLY A 26 4.63 41.95 14.21
C GLY A 26 3.92 40.77 13.49
N GLU A 27 4.73 39.85 12.93
CA GLU A 27 4.26 38.74 12.07
C GLU A 27 3.37 37.67 12.73
N LYS A 28 2.82 37.89 13.90
CA LYS A 28 1.98 36.92 14.61
C LYS A 28 0.52 36.82 14.14
N ALA A 29 0.10 37.65 13.17
CA ALA A 29 -1.20 37.43 12.53
C ALA A 29 -1.10 36.24 11.57
N SER A 30 -2.03 35.27 11.67
CA SER A 30 -2.00 34.04 10.87
C SER A 30 -1.85 34.34 9.38
N ASP A 31 -0.76 33.91 8.78
CA ASP A 31 -0.46 34.09 7.35
C ASP A 31 -1.36 33.26 6.42
N VAL A 32 -2.45 32.71 6.95
CA VAL A 32 -3.27 31.70 6.27
C VAL A 32 -4.74 32.09 6.29
N LYS A 33 -5.39 32.01 5.14
CA LYS A 33 -6.82 32.22 4.96
C LYS A 33 -7.54 30.88 4.81
N ASP A 34 -8.65 30.69 5.54
CA ASP A 34 -9.56 29.56 5.35
C ASP A 34 -10.46 29.81 4.13
N THR A 35 -10.27 28.99 3.09
CA THR A 35 -11.07 28.99 1.84
C THR A 35 -11.84 27.69 1.69
N SER A 36 -12.19 27.05 2.81
CA SER A 36 -12.86 25.74 2.85
C SER A 36 -14.27 25.79 2.26
N LEU A 37 -14.64 24.72 1.58
CA LEU A 37 -16.01 24.47 1.14
C LEU A 37 -16.78 23.85 2.30
N ARG A 38 -17.90 24.47 2.65
CA ARG A 38 -18.79 24.02 3.72
C ARG A 38 -20.14 23.62 3.13
N VAL A 39 -20.82 22.69 3.80
CA VAL A 39 -22.21 22.35 3.50
C VAL A 39 -23.17 23.35 4.13
N ASP A 40 -24.35 23.48 3.52
CA ASP A 40 -25.42 24.28 4.07
C ASP A 40 -26.00 23.71 5.36
N GLN A 41 -26.62 24.57 6.16
CA GLN A 41 -27.28 24.16 7.39
C GLN A 41 -28.41 23.16 7.09
N GLY A 42 -28.50 22.11 7.91
CA GLY A 42 -29.52 21.04 7.75
C GLY A 42 -29.07 19.83 6.94
N THR A 43 -27.88 19.86 6.34
CA THR A 43 -27.32 18.68 5.66
C THR A 43 -26.71 17.71 6.65
N ASN A 44 -27.17 16.46 6.62
CA ASN A 44 -26.64 15.36 7.44
C ASN A 44 -25.95 14.33 6.55
N GLY A 45 -24.86 13.74 7.05
CA GLY A 45 -24.12 12.71 6.32
C GLY A 45 -23.12 11.98 7.22
N THR A 46 -22.68 10.81 6.78
CA THR A 46 -21.65 10.03 7.46
C THR A 46 -20.33 10.20 6.74
N VAL A 47 -19.28 10.50 7.50
CA VAL A 47 -17.91 10.55 6.94
C VAL A 47 -17.44 9.12 6.73
N ILE A 48 -17.13 8.76 5.48
CA ILE A 48 -16.67 7.43 5.09
C ILE A 48 -15.16 7.38 4.91
N ASP A 49 -14.53 8.50 4.54
CA ASP A 49 -13.09 8.59 4.34
C ASP A 49 -12.60 10.04 4.53
N VAL A 50 -11.29 10.18 4.81
CA VAL A 50 -10.61 11.48 4.94
C VAL A 50 -9.29 11.41 4.20
N GLN A 51 -9.14 12.23 3.17
CA GLN A 51 -7.93 12.33 2.36
C GLN A 51 -7.21 13.66 2.62
N VAL A 52 -5.92 13.60 2.85
CA VAL A 52 -5.07 14.77 3.11
C VAL A 52 -4.11 14.97 1.95
N PHE A 53 -4.15 16.17 1.38
CA PHE A 53 -3.27 16.60 0.30
C PHE A 53 -2.37 17.74 0.80
N THR A 54 -1.07 17.61 0.58
CA THR A 54 -0.09 18.59 1.03
C THR A 54 0.87 18.88 -0.11
N ARG A 55 1.08 20.17 -0.42
CA ARG A 55 2.04 20.57 -1.44
C ARG A 55 3.45 20.13 -1.06
N GLU A 56 4.27 19.81 -2.06
CA GLU A 56 5.68 19.48 -1.87
C GLU A 56 6.42 20.60 -1.10
N GLY A 57 7.31 20.20 -0.16
CA GLY A 57 8.09 21.12 0.67
C GLY A 57 7.38 21.65 1.91
N ILE A 58 6.10 21.33 2.13
CA ILE A 58 5.35 21.73 3.32
C ILE A 58 5.40 20.61 4.36
N GLN A 59 5.75 20.95 5.61
CA GLN A 59 5.73 19.99 6.70
C GLN A 59 4.32 19.48 6.97
N ARG A 60 4.21 18.16 7.08
CA ARG A 60 2.99 17.48 7.49
C ARG A 60 2.83 17.53 9.00
N ASP A 61 1.63 17.79 9.46
CA ASP A 61 1.27 17.69 10.85
C ASP A 61 1.11 16.22 11.29
N LYS A 62 1.17 15.97 12.59
CA LYS A 62 1.09 14.61 13.15
C LYS A 62 -0.16 13.85 12.70
N ARG A 63 -1.30 14.55 12.58
CA ARG A 63 -2.57 13.92 12.17
C ARG A 63 -2.56 13.54 10.69
N ALA A 64 -2.01 14.39 9.82
CA ALA A 64 -1.83 14.08 8.41
C ALA A 64 -0.92 12.85 8.22
N GLN A 65 0.16 12.78 9.00
CA GLN A 65 1.05 11.62 8.97
C GLN A 65 0.34 10.34 9.42
N GLN A 66 -0.47 10.39 10.49
CA GLN A 66 -1.26 9.24 10.94
C GLN A 66 -2.22 8.74 9.86
N ILE A 67 -2.92 9.64 9.16
CA ILE A 67 -3.85 9.27 8.08
C ILE A 67 -3.09 8.55 6.95
N ILE A 68 -1.93 9.05 6.55
CA ILE A 68 -1.09 8.43 5.53
C ILE A 68 -0.60 7.06 5.99
N ASP A 69 -0.13 6.95 7.23
CA ASP A 69 0.35 5.69 7.79
C ASP A 69 -0.77 4.64 7.88
N ASP A 70 -1.98 5.05 8.24
CA ASP A 70 -3.14 4.16 8.28
C ASP A 70 -3.58 3.73 6.87
N GLU A 71 -3.52 4.61 5.87
CA GLU A 71 -3.78 4.27 4.47
C GLU A 71 -2.74 3.26 3.96
N LEU A 72 -1.45 3.48 4.25
CA LEU A 72 -0.39 2.55 3.87
C LEU A 72 -0.54 1.17 4.54
N LYS A 73 -0.96 1.14 5.82
CA LYS A 73 -1.24 -0.12 6.52
C LYS A 73 -2.39 -0.89 5.87
N ARG A 74 -3.50 -0.20 5.54
CA ARG A 74 -4.64 -0.84 4.84
C ARG A 74 -4.20 -1.40 3.49
N TYR A 75 -3.49 -0.60 2.70
CA TYR A 75 -3.00 -1.02 1.39
C TYR A 75 -2.06 -2.24 1.50
N ARG A 76 -1.18 -2.26 2.50
CA ARG A 76 -0.30 -3.41 2.75
C ARG A 76 -1.06 -4.67 3.14
N LEU A 77 -2.12 -4.54 3.95
CA LEU A 77 -3.00 -5.66 4.30
C LEU A 77 -3.69 -6.22 3.05
N ASP A 78 -4.25 -5.35 2.21
CA ASP A 78 -4.90 -5.76 0.95
C ASP A 78 -3.93 -6.49 0.02
N LEU A 79 -2.70 -5.99 -0.16
CA LEU A 79 -1.67 -6.66 -0.96
C LEU A 79 -1.28 -8.02 -0.36
N ASN A 80 -1.12 -8.12 0.96
CA ASN A 80 -0.81 -9.38 1.63
C ASN A 80 -1.95 -10.40 1.47
N ASP A 81 -3.20 -9.97 1.56
CA ASP A 81 -4.35 -10.85 1.36
C ASP A 81 -4.44 -11.33 -0.10
N GLN A 82 -4.20 -10.46 -1.08
CA GLN A 82 -4.11 -10.84 -2.48
C GLN A 82 -2.97 -11.85 -2.72
N LEU A 83 -1.78 -11.60 -2.17
CA LEU A 83 -0.65 -12.50 -2.28
C LEU A 83 -0.98 -13.86 -1.68
N ARG A 84 -1.60 -13.90 -0.49
CA ARG A 84 -2.01 -15.14 0.18
C ARG A 84 -2.97 -15.96 -0.67
N ILE A 85 -3.91 -15.32 -1.38
CA ILE A 85 -4.85 -15.99 -2.28
C ILE A 85 -4.11 -16.61 -3.46
N VAL A 86 -3.21 -15.85 -4.10
CA VAL A 86 -2.42 -16.32 -5.24
C VAL A 86 -1.51 -17.47 -4.82
N GLU A 87 -0.84 -17.37 -3.69
CA GLU A 87 0.03 -18.42 -3.14
C GLU A 87 -0.78 -19.68 -2.82
N ALA A 88 -1.96 -19.54 -2.20
CA ALA A 88 -2.81 -20.68 -1.87
C ALA A 88 -3.24 -21.46 -3.11
N ASP A 89 -3.66 -20.76 -4.19
CA ASP A 89 -4.01 -21.41 -5.47
C ASP A 89 -2.79 -22.09 -6.12
N ALA A 90 -1.64 -21.41 -6.11
CA ALA A 90 -0.41 -21.97 -6.65
C ALA A 90 0.04 -23.23 -5.89
N PHE A 91 0.00 -23.22 -4.55
CA PHE A 91 0.33 -24.39 -3.74
C PHE A 91 -0.67 -25.54 -3.94
N ASP A 92 -1.96 -25.23 -4.14
CA ASP A 92 -2.94 -26.28 -4.44
C ASP A 92 -2.65 -26.96 -5.79
N ARG A 93 -2.28 -26.16 -6.79
CA ARG A 93 -1.84 -26.67 -8.11
C ARG A 93 -0.57 -27.52 -8.01
N ILE A 94 0.45 -27.02 -7.26
CA ILE A 94 1.70 -27.78 -7.03
C ILE A 94 1.41 -29.09 -6.31
N GLY A 95 0.57 -29.09 -5.28
CA GLY A 95 0.17 -30.28 -4.56
C GLY A 95 -0.48 -31.34 -5.45
N LYS A 96 -1.32 -30.91 -6.40
CA LYS A 96 -1.93 -31.79 -7.42
C LYS A 96 -0.89 -32.29 -8.42
N LEU A 97 0.03 -31.43 -8.86
CA LEU A 97 1.09 -31.75 -9.81
C LEU A 97 2.07 -32.80 -9.25
N LEU A 98 2.49 -32.63 -7.99
CA LEU A 98 3.46 -33.52 -7.33
C LEU A 98 2.85 -34.82 -6.83
N SER A 99 1.55 -34.83 -6.49
CA SER A 99 0.87 -35.99 -5.93
C SER A 99 0.92 -37.19 -6.90
N GLY A 100 1.45 -38.31 -6.42
CA GLY A 100 1.55 -39.53 -7.22
C GLY A 100 2.76 -39.63 -8.12
N LYS A 101 3.57 -38.59 -8.22
CA LYS A 101 4.82 -38.57 -8.98
C LYS A 101 5.96 -39.17 -8.14
N THR A 102 7.03 -39.61 -8.81
CA THR A 102 8.23 -40.13 -8.15
C THR A 102 9.24 -39.03 -7.91
N ALA A 103 9.88 -39.01 -6.73
CA ALA A 103 10.92 -38.04 -6.38
C ALA A 103 12.32 -38.60 -6.72
N ASN A 104 13.20 -37.73 -7.20
CA ASN A 104 14.64 -37.95 -7.32
C ASN A 104 15.41 -37.41 -6.11
N GLY A 105 14.71 -36.85 -5.12
CA GLY A 105 15.26 -36.25 -3.90
C GLY A 105 14.41 -35.03 -3.49
N GLY A 106 14.69 -34.49 -2.31
CA GLY A 106 13.95 -33.33 -1.79
C GLY A 106 14.09 -33.18 -0.28
N PRO A 107 13.29 -32.31 0.33
CA PRO A 107 13.23 -32.09 1.77
C PRO A 107 12.98 -33.40 2.54
N ASN A 108 13.28 -33.40 3.84
CA ASN A 108 13.12 -34.55 4.73
C ASN A 108 13.85 -35.85 4.23
N ARG A 109 14.90 -35.70 3.41
CA ARG A 109 15.72 -36.80 2.88
C ARG A 109 14.91 -37.88 2.15
N ILE A 110 13.88 -37.47 1.40
CA ILE A 110 13.12 -38.43 0.59
C ILE A 110 14.06 -39.23 -0.33
N ALA A 111 13.95 -40.55 -0.31
CA ALA A 111 14.81 -41.42 -1.12
C ALA A 111 14.43 -41.32 -2.60
N LYS A 112 15.44 -41.45 -3.47
CA LYS A 112 15.23 -41.50 -4.92
C LYS A 112 14.30 -42.66 -5.28
N GLY A 113 13.30 -42.39 -6.15
CA GLY A 113 12.33 -43.40 -6.57
C GLY A 113 11.11 -43.51 -5.64
N THR A 114 11.07 -42.76 -4.54
CA THR A 114 9.90 -42.75 -3.64
C THR A 114 8.76 -41.99 -4.26
N ARG A 115 7.56 -42.52 -4.15
CA ARG A 115 6.32 -41.83 -4.61
C ARG A 115 5.94 -40.72 -3.65
N ILE A 116 5.69 -39.52 -4.18
CA ILE A 116 5.23 -38.37 -3.43
C ILE A 116 3.73 -38.58 -3.12
N ASP A 117 3.41 -38.75 -1.87
CA ASP A 117 2.03 -38.88 -1.39
C ASP A 117 1.58 -37.64 -0.62
N LYS A 118 0.30 -37.59 -0.29
CA LYS A 118 -0.28 -36.48 0.47
C LYS A 118 0.29 -36.39 1.88
N ALA A 119 0.68 -37.52 2.48
CA ALA A 119 1.25 -37.55 3.82
C ALA A 119 2.64 -36.90 3.82
N TYR A 120 3.46 -37.21 2.83
CA TYR A 120 4.77 -36.54 2.65
C TYR A 120 4.59 -35.04 2.45
N LEU A 121 3.70 -34.61 1.54
CA LEU A 121 3.46 -33.18 1.29
C LEU A 121 2.96 -32.45 2.53
N ALA A 122 2.17 -33.10 3.37
CA ALA A 122 1.70 -32.54 4.65
C ALA A 122 2.82 -32.44 5.70
N SER A 123 3.85 -33.29 5.62
CA SER A 123 4.99 -33.28 6.53
C SER A 123 6.06 -32.23 6.19
N VAL A 124 5.98 -31.64 5.01
CA VAL A 124 6.92 -30.64 4.48
C VAL A 124 6.24 -29.29 4.41
N ASP A 125 6.92 -28.23 4.87
CA ASP A 125 6.41 -26.88 4.70
C ASP A 125 6.19 -26.57 3.21
N LYS A 126 5.09 -25.87 2.90
CA LYS A 126 4.70 -25.59 1.52
C LYS A 126 5.77 -24.88 0.71
N TYR A 127 6.53 -23.99 1.32
CA TYR A 127 7.63 -23.29 0.63
C TYR A 127 8.79 -24.22 0.24
N HIS A 128 8.99 -25.32 0.97
CA HIS A 128 9.97 -26.33 0.61
C HIS A 128 9.48 -27.32 -0.45
N TRP A 129 8.23 -27.23 -0.91
CA TRP A 129 7.77 -28.05 -2.03
C TRP A 129 8.52 -27.73 -3.32
N PHE A 130 9.03 -26.52 -3.49
CA PHE A 130 9.88 -26.12 -4.61
C PHE A 130 11.26 -26.78 -4.60
N ASP A 131 11.70 -27.32 -3.45
CA ASP A 131 12.97 -28.03 -3.31
C ASP A 131 12.83 -29.52 -3.66
N ILE A 132 11.61 -30.01 -3.89
CA ILE A 132 11.36 -31.38 -4.32
C ILE A 132 11.81 -31.52 -5.77
N ARG A 133 12.59 -32.55 -6.05
CA ARG A 133 13.06 -32.88 -7.39
C ARG A 133 12.24 -34.04 -7.94
N PRO A 134 11.24 -33.81 -8.79
CA PRO A 134 10.52 -34.90 -9.44
C PRO A 134 11.41 -35.63 -10.43
N ALA A 135 11.10 -36.88 -10.69
CA ALA A 135 11.81 -37.68 -11.71
C ALA A 135 11.40 -37.36 -13.13
N ASP A 136 10.26 -36.69 -13.29
CA ASP A 136 9.65 -36.28 -14.55
C ASP A 136 10.11 -34.82 -14.85
N ASP A 137 10.82 -34.65 -15.95
CA ASP A 137 11.38 -33.34 -16.36
C ASP A 137 10.29 -32.33 -16.69
N ASP A 138 9.14 -32.74 -17.23
CA ASP A 138 8.02 -31.85 -17.49
C ASP A 138 7.43 -31.30 -16.18
N VAL A 139 7.33 -32.14 -15.17
CA VAL A 139 6.87 -31.72 -13.83
C VAL A 139 7.87 -30.79 -13.18
N ALA A 140 9.17 -31.05 -13.34
CA ALA A 140 10.22 -30.16 -12.84
C ALA A 140 10.15 -28.76 -13.51
N ALA A 141 9.97 -28.71 -14.81
CA ALA A 141 9.83 -27.46 -15.54
C ALA A 141 8.58 -26.68 -15.14
N GLN A 142 7.45 -27.36 -14.93
CA GLN A 142 6.22 -26.72 -14.43
C GLN A 142 6.40 -26.18 -13.01
N LEU A 143 7.06 -26.92 -12.13
CA LEU A 143 7.35 -26.49 -10.76
C LEU A 143 8.20 -25.21 -10.73
N GLU A 144 9.25 -25.17 -11.56
CA GLU A 144 10.11 -23.99 -11.68
C GLU A 144 9.34 -22.78 -12.27
N SER A 145 8.48 -23.00 -13.26
CA SER A 145 7.62 -21.97 -13.83
C SER A 145 6.67 -21.38 -12.79
N VAL A 146 6.04 -22.19 -11.95
CA VAL A 146 5.17 -21.71 -10.87
C VAL A 146 5.96 -20.96 -9.81
N LYS A 147 7.15 -21.43 -9.46
CA LYS A 147 8.06 -20.73 -8.54
C LYS A 147 8.40 -19.33 -9.06
N ALA A 148 8.85 -19.24 -10.30
CA ALA A 148 9.18 -17.96 -10.94
C ALA A 148 7.96 -17.02 -10.99
N SER A 149 6.75 -17.55 -11.25
CA SER A 149 5.52 -16.77 -11.25
C SER A 149 5.19 -16.20 -9.88
N ILE A 150 5.34 -16.97 -8.80
CA ILE A 150 5.12 -16.48 -7.41
C ILE A 150 6.15 -15.41 -7.04
N GLU A 151 7.41 -15.61 -7.38
CA GLU A 151 8.49 -14.65 -7.12
C GLU A 151 8.24 -13.34 -7.87
N GLN A 152 7.80 -13.42 -9.12
CA GLN A 152 7.41 -12.25 -9.92
C GLN A 152 6.23 -11.52 -9.30
N GLN A 153 5.20 -12.23 -8.84
CA GLN A 153 4.04 -11.64 -8.17
C GLN A 153 4.45 -10.93 -6.87
N ARG A 154 5.26 -11.55 -6.04
CA ARG A 154 5.78 -10.93 -4.81
C ARG A 154 6.52 -9.64 -5.12
N HIS A 155 7.42 -9.68 -6.08
CA HIS A 155 8.16 -8.49 -6.51
C HIS A 155 7.21 -7.41 -7.04
N GLY A 156 6.18 -7.78 -7.81
CA GLY A 156 5.16 -6.86 -8.29
C GLY A 156 4.40 -6.16 -7.16
N PHE A 157 4.03 -6.90 -6.10
CA PHE A 157 3.37 -6.34 -4.92
C PHE A 157 4.28 -5.41 -4.13
N ASP A 158 5.56 -5.74 -3.98
CA ASP A 158 6.53 -4.87 -3.31
C ASP A 158 6.72 -3.55 -4.09
N LEU A 159 6.82 -3.62 -5.43
CA LEU A 159 6.89 -2.43 -6.28
C LEU A 159 5.63 -1.58 -6.16
N ALA A 160 4.45 -2.19 -6.20
CA ALA A 160 3.17 -1.47 -6.06
C ALA A 160 3.07 -0.76 -4.70
N PHE A 161 3.53 -1.40 -3.62
CA PHE A 161 3.59 -0.79 -2.29
C PHE A 161 4.56 0.40 -2.25
N GLU A 162 5.76 0.26 -2.82
CA GLU A 162 6.75 1.34 -2.86
C GLU A 162 6.27 2.53 -3.72
N GLU A 163 5.61 2.27 -4.84
CA GLU A 163 5.00 3.32 -5.67
C GLU A 163 3.88 4.06 -4.92
N LYS A 164 3.00 3.34 -4.24
CA LYS A 164 1.95 3.94 -3.42
C LYS A 164 2.54 4.78 -2.30
N ARG A 165 3.56 4.24 -1.60
CA ARG A 165 4.29 4.97 -0.56
C ARG A 165 4.91 6.24 -1.12
N LYS A 166 5.59 6.16 -2.26
CA LYS A 166 6.20 7.31 -2.92
C LYS A 166 5.15 8.37 -3.28
N LYS A 167 4.03 7.98 -3.86
CA LYS A 167 2.92 8.90 -4.20
C LYS A 167 2.35 9.60 -2.97
N LEU A 168 2.17 8.89 -1.86
CA LEU A 168 1.66 9.47 -0.62
C LEU A 168 2.69 10.33 0.13
N THR A 169 3.99 10.05 -0.05
CA THR A 169 5.07 10.82 0.59
C THR A 169 5.58 11.97 -0.27
N GLN A 170 5.49 11.85 -1.58
CA GLN A 170 5.74 12.94 -2.50
C GLN A 170 4.62 13.99 -2.35
N GLY A 171 4.95 15.27 -2.40
CA GLY A 171 3.92 16.32 -2.33
C GLY A 171 2.92 16.22 -3.47
N ASP A 172 1.71 16.71 -3.21
CA ASP A 172 0.61 16.70 -4.18
C ASP A 172 0.63 17.96 -5.05
N GLU A 173 0.22 17.83 -6.31
CA GLU A 173 -0.07 18.98 -7.16
C GLU A 173 -1.40 19.60 -6.74
N LEU A 174 -1.31 20.71 -6.04
CA LEU A 174 -2.49 21.49 -5.61
C LEU A 174 -2.69 22.72 -6.49
N PRO A 175 -3.95 23.19 -6.63
CA PRO A 175 -4.23 24.44 -7.34
C PRO A 175 -3.38 25.60 -6.83
N ALA A 176 -3.12 26.58 -7.69
CA ALA A 176 -2.33 27.75 -7.33
C ALA A 176 -2.90 28.43 -6.08
N GLY A 177 -2.01 28.75 -5.12
CA GLY A 177 -2.40 29.39 -3.86
C GLY A 177 -2.94 28.46 -2.77
N VAL A 178 -3.07 27.14 -2.97
CA VAL A 178 -3.46 26.18 -1.93
C VAL A 178 -2.23 25.52 -1.35
N LEU A 179 -2.07 25.58 -0.02
CA LEU A 179 -0.94 24.94 0.69
C LEU A 179 -1.28 23.52 1.14
N LYS A 180 -2.46 23.36 1.73
CA LYS A 180 -2.98 22.07 2.22
C LYS A 180 -4.47 21.97 1.88
N MET A 181 -4.91 20.76 1.60
CA MET A 181 -6.32 20.44 1.35
C MET A 181 -6.67 19.14 2.05
N VAL A 182 -7.85 19.11 2.68
CA VAL A 182 -8.43 17.90 3.28
C VAL A 182 -9.79 17.69 2.66
N LYS A 183 -10.00 16.53 2.08
CA LYS A 183 -11.27 16.15 1.45
C LYS A 183 -11.96 15.07 2.25
#